data_97b08765eaca044df94e7390c36c5df8
#
_entry.id   97b08765eaca044df94e7390c36c5df8
#
_cell.length_a   1.000
_cell.length_b   1.000
_cell.length_c   1.000
_cell.angle_alpha   90.00
_cell.angle_beta   90.00
_cell.angle_gamma   90.00
#
_symmetry.space_group_name_H-M   'P 1'
#
loop_
_entity.id
_entity.type
_entity.pdbx_description
1 polymer ?
#
loop_
_entity_poly.entity_id
_entity_poly.type
_entity_poly.pdbx_seq_one_letter_code
_entity_poly.pdbx_strand_id
1 'polypeptide(L)'
;MSAWAKALLMALAFAVTACTFTPPTRPALTIPPAAINSATLDQYRDAVARRIIERNPSYVLRGTPQAMLRSLVVVSFTVDRNGRVLDSSVYRTNGDDEAESTALATLRRASPLPQPPGKLLDGRGQLELFEDWLFNDDGKFQLRELASPQAQTID
;
A
#
# COMPACT_ATOMS: atom_id res chain seq x y z
N MET A 1 -55.69 -55.85 -63.96
CA MET A 1 -54.51 -55.19 -64.64
C MET A 1 -54.26 -53.86 -63.98
N SER A 2 -53.07 -53.76 -63.36
CA SER A 2 -52.18 -52.64 -63.28
C SER A 2 -52.73 -51.24 -63.00
N ALA A 3 -52.33 -50.58 -62.00
CA ALA A 3 -51.22 -49.65 -61.98
C ALA A 3 -51.18 -48.91 -60.59
N TRP A 4 -50.23 -49.08 -59.90
CA TRP A 4 -49.23 -48.19 -59.39
C TRP A 4 -49.72 -46.77 -59.07
N ALA A 5 -49.93 -46.51 -57.80
CA ALA A 5 -49.89 -45.17 -57.22
C ALA A 5 -48.80 -45.11 -56.14
N LYS A 6 -47.68 -44.52 -56.49
CA LYS A 6 -46.65 -44.22 -55.60
C LYS A 6 -47.05 -43.00 -54.79
N ALA A 7 -47.34 -43.19 -53.51
CA ALA A 7 -47.43 -42.09 -52.54
C ALA A 7 -46.04 -41.66 -52.10
N LEU A 8 -45.64 -40.47 -52.48
CA LEU A 8 -44.42 -39.81 -52.09
C LEU A 8 -44.65 -39.12 -50.74
N LEU A 9 -44.24 -39.74 -49.64
CA LEU A 9 -44.28 -39.12 -48.33
C LEU A 9 -43.02 -38.22 -48.21
N MET A 10 -43.24 -36.92 -48.38
CA MET A 10 -42.23 -35.92 -48.09
C MET A 10 -42.15 -35.68 -46.58
N ALA A 11 -41.18 -36.29 -45.92
CA ALA A 11 -40.87 -36.00 -44.54
C ALA A 11 -40.09 -34.68 -44.45
N LEU A 12 -40.77 -33.62 -44.01
CA LEU A 12 -40.18 -32.32 -43.75
C LEU A 12 -39.44 -32.38 -42.38
N ALA A 13 -38.14 -32.60 -42.42
CA ALA A 13 -37.30 -32.54 -41.22
C ALA A 13 -37.12 -31.08 -40.81
N PHE A 14 -37.82 -30.64 -39.77
CA PHE A 14 -37.52 -29.37 -39.08
C PHE A 14 -36.19 -29.53 -38.31
N ALA A 15 -35.11 -28.99 -38.83
CA ALA A 15 -33.87 -28.82 -38.10
C ALA A 15 -34.07 -27.66 -37.13
N VAL A 16 -34.32 -27.99 -35.86
CA VAL A 16 -34.29 -27.00 -34.75
C VAL A 16 -32.84 -26.71 -34.44
N THR A 17 -32.28 -25.65 -35.01
CA THR A 17 -30.99 -25.10 -34.57
C THR A 17 -31.16 -24.47 -33.19
N ALA A 18 -30.84 -25.23 -32.16
CA ALA A 18 -30.74 -24.71 -30.80
C ALA A 18 -29.50 -23.82 -30.74
N CYS A 19 -29.69 -22.49 -30.79
CA CYS A 19 -28.68 -21.55 -30.43
C CYS A 19 -28.35 -21.71 -28.93
N THR A 20 -27.30 -22.45 -28.63
CA THR A 20 -26.74 -22.50 -27.27
C THR A 20 -26.13 -21.14 -26.97
N PHE A 21 -26.84 -20.32 -26.21
CA PHE A 21 -26.39 -19.07 -25.68
C PHE A 21 -25.36 -19.41 -24.58
N THR A 22 -24.08 -19.42 -24.90
CA THR A 22 -23.04 -19.50 -23.91
C THR A 22 -22.89 -18.10 -23.31
N PRO A 23 -23.23 -17.87 -22.02
CA PRO A 23 -23.03 -16.56 -21.42
C PRO A 23 -21.54 -16.25 -21.44
N PRO A 24 -21.14 -15.00 -21.75
CA PRO A 24 -19.73 -14.62 -21.73
C PRO A 24 -19.20 -14.83 -20.30
N THR A 25 -18.26 -15.76 -20.16
CA THR A 25 -17.53 -15.97 -18.92
C THR A 25 -16.76 -14.67 -18.66
N ARG A 26 -17.18 -13.90 -17.65
CA ARG A 26 -16.37 -12.76 -17.21
C ARG A 26 -14.98 -13.28 -16.88
N PRO A 27 -13.93 -12.75 -17.50
CA PRO A 27 -12.57 -13.09 -17.08
C PRO A 27 -12.46 -12.74 -15.59
N ALA A 28 -12.07 -13.71 -14.78
CA ALA A 28 -11.71 -13.45 -13.39
C ALA A 28 -10.64 -12.36 -13.40
N LEU A 29 -10.88 -11.25 -12.69
CA LEU A 29 -9.89 -10.21 -12.51
C LEU A 29 -8.72 -10.81 -11.71
N THR A 30 -7.73 -11.31 -12.42
CA THR A 30 -6.49 -11.77 -11.80
C THR A 30 -5.68 -10.52 -11.47
N ILE A 31 -5.67 -10.14 -10.18
CA ILE A 31 -4.83 -9.04 -9.70
C ILE A 31 -3.36 -9.48 -9.85
N PRO A 32 -2.53 -8.70 -10.56
CA PRO A 32 -1.12 -9.04 -10.72
C PRO A 32 -0.43 -9.18 -9.36
N PRO A 33 0.50 -10.13 -9.16
CA PRO A 33 1.24 -10.29 -7.89
C PRO A 33 1.94 -9.02 -7.42
N ALA A 34 2.44 -8.19 -8.34
CA ALA A 34 3.04 -6.89 -8.02
C ALA A 34 2.04 -5.92 -7.35
N ALA A 35 0.78 -5.88 -7.80
CA ALA A 35 -0.25 -5.03 -7.19
C ALA A 35 -0.63 -5.53 -5.77
N ILE A 36 -0.64 -6.84 -5.55
CA ILE A 36 -0.87 -7.44 -4.21
C ILE A 36 0.27 -7.07 -3.25
N ASN A 37 1.51 -7.11 -3.73
CA ASN A 37 2.67 -6.76 -2.91
C ASN A 37 2.68 -5.27 -2.58
N SER A 38 2.32 -4.40 -3.52
CA SER A 38 2.20 -2.95 -3.30
C SER A 38 1.16 -2.64 -2.22
N ALA A 39 -0.07 -3.15 -2.35
CA ALA A 39 -1.12 -2.95 -1.34
C ALA A 39 -0.71 -3.47 0.05
N THR A 40 0.03 -4.57 0.13
CA THR A 40 0.53 -5.11 1.39
C THR A 40 1.63 -4.24 1.99
N LEU A 41 2.51 -3.68 1.15
CA LEU A 41 3.54 -2.75 1.59
C LEU A 41 2.92 -1.48 2.17
N ASP A 42 1.92 -0.91 1.51
CA ASP A 42 1.24 0.30 1.99
C ASP A 42 0.55 0.05 3.35
N GLN A 43 -0.13 -1.09 3.51
CA GLN A 43 -0.71 -1.49 4.80
C GLN A 43 0.35 -1.64 5.89
N TYR A 44 1.50 -2.21 5.55
CA TYR A 44 2.58 -2.37 6.51
C TYR A 44 3.21 -1.02 6.89
N ARG A 45 3.42 -0.11 5.93
CA ARG A 45 3.90 1.24 6.18
C ARG A 45 2.97 2.02 7.11
N ASP A 46 1.65 1.93 6.89
CA ASP A 46 0.65 2.53 7.78
C ASP A 46 0.76 1.98 9.21
N ALA A 47 0.92 0.67 9.38
CA ALA A 47 1.11 0.06 10.69
C ALA A 47 2.41 0.50 11.37
N VAL A 48 3.50 0.64 10.62
CA VAL A 48 4.79 1.17 11.11
C VAL A 48 4.63 2.62 11.56
N ALA A 49 4.02 3.47 10.75
CA ALA A 49 3.78 4.87 11.07
C ALA A 49 2.95 5.02 12.37
N ARG A 50 1.87 4.25 12.53
CA ARG A 50 1.08 4.22 13.78
C ARG A 50 1.94 3.84 14.97
N ARG A 51 2.77 2.85 14.85
CA ARG A 51 3.67 2.41 15.93
C ARG A 51 4.65 3.51 16.35
N ILE A 52 5.21 4.24 15.37
CA ILE A 52 6.10 5.36 15.66
C ILE A 52 5.36 6.45 16.44
N ILE A 53 4.15 6.83 16.00
CA ILE A 53 3.31 7.84 16.68
C ILE A 53 2.94 7.40 18.09
N GLU A 54 2.47 6.17 18.28
CA GLU A 54 2.07 5.63 19.58
C GLU A 54 3.19 5.64 20.61
N ARG A 55 4.42 5.43 20.16
CA ARG A 55 5.60 5.40 21.05
C ARG A 55 6.21 6.78 21.31
N ASN A 56 5.74 7.81 20.62
CA ASN A 56 6.30 9.16 20.68
C ASN A 56 5.22 10.26 20.82
N PRO A 57 4.22 10.13 21.70
CA PRO A 57 3.04 10.99 21.68
C PRO A 57 3.34 12.48 21.96
N SER A 58 4.43 12.80 22.67
CA SER A 58 4.84 14.17 22.98
C SER A 58 5.48 14.91 21.80
N TYR A 59 5.92 14.18 20.79
CA TYR A 59 6.55 14.73 19.58
C TYR A 59 5.60 14.86 18.41
N VAL A 60 4.39 14.31 18.53
CA VAL A 60 3.42 14.26 17.44
C VAL A 60 2.59 15.53 17.41
N LEU A 61 2.54 16.15 16.23
CA LEU A 61 1.63 17.25 15.97
C LEU A 61 0.18 16.74 15.93
N ARG A 62 -0.68 17.36 16.72
CA ARG A 62 -2.13 17.15 16.68
C ARG A 62 -2.77 18.29 15.89
N GLY A 63 -3.52 17.96 14.85
CA GLY A 63 -4.19 18.93 14.01
C GLY A 63 -3.54 19.08 12.64
N THR A 64 -3.75 20.23 12.01
CA THR A 64 -3.29 20.53 10.64
C THR A 64 -1.83 20.98 10.64
N PRO A 65 -0.97 20.38 9.81
CA PRO A 65 0.40 20.88 9.61
C PRO A 65 0.36 22.28 9.01
N GLN A 66 1.33 23.12 9.38
CA GLN A 66 1.47 24.46 8.82
C GLN A 66 1.73 24.44 7.30
N ALA A 67 1.39 25.52 6.62
CA ALA A 67 1.51 25.61 5.16
C ALA A 67 2.96 25.48 4.67
N MET A 68 3.90 26.04 5.45
CA MET A 68 5.34 25.93 5.20
C MET A 68 5.96 25.13 6.33
N LEU A 69 6.42 23.90 6.04
CA LEU A 69 7.08 23.06 7.02
C LEU A 69 8.45 23.64 7.39
N ARG A 70 8.82 23.56 8.67
CA ARG A 70 10.18 23.85 9.14
C ARG A 70 11.18 22.90 8.51
N SER A 71 10.87 21.61 8.51
CA SER A 71 11.75 20.58 7.98
C SER A 71 10.98 19.39 7.44
N LEU A 72 11.54 18.77 6.40
CA LEU A 72 11.17 17.45 5.89
C LEU A 72 12.39 16.55 6.04
N VAL A 73 12.27 15.50 6.84
CA VAL A 73 13.31 14.48 7.01
C VAL A 73 12.83 13.15 6.50
N VAL A 74 13.51 12.61 5.51
CA VAL A 74 13.29 11.25 5.01
C VAL A 74 14.31 10.34 5.64
N VAL A 75 13.86 9.32 6.34
CA VAL A 75 14.72 8.29 6.93
C VAL A 75 14.58 7.00 6.17
N SER A 76 15.71 6.43 5.75
CA SER A 76 15.81 5.04 5.29
C SER A 76 16.13 4.16 6.49
N PHE A 77 15.45 3.02 6.58
CA PHE A 77 15.73 2.06 7.65
C PHE A 77 15.41 0.63 7.21
N THR A 78 16.14 -0.32 7.79
CA THR A 78 15.98 -1.75 7.52
C THR A 78 15.41 -2.44 8.75
N VAL A 79 14.39 -3.28 8.55
CA VAL A 79 13.79 -4.10 9.59
C VAL A 79 14.00 -5.58 9.32
N ASP A 80 14.15 -6.37 10.38
CA ASP A 80 14.17 -7.82 10.31
C ASP A 80 12.74 -8.41 10.38
N ARG A 81 12.64 -9.74 10.24
CA ARG A 81 11.37 -10.48 10.33
C ARG A 81 10.62 -10.30 11.65
N ASN A 82 11.29 -9.86 12.70
CA ASN A 82 10.72 -9.62 14.03
C ASN A 82 10.36 -8.15 14.27
N GLY A 83 10.53 -7.29 13.27
CA GLY A 83 10.28 -5.85 13.38
C GLY A 83 11.41 -5.05 14.04
N ARG A 84 12.57 -5.66 14.29
CA ARG A 84 13.72 -4.92 14.83
C ARG A 84 14.31 -4.01 13.77
N VAL A 85 14.55 -2.77 14.12
CA VAL A 85 15.30 -1.84 13.28
C VAL A 85 16.79 -2.21 13.37
N LEU A 86 17.32 -2.69 12.26
CA LEU A 86 18.72 -3.14 12.15
C LEU A 86 19.65 -1.97 11.84
N ASP A 87 19.21 -1.07 10.98
CA ASP A 87 19.93 0.13 10.55
C ASP A 87 18.95 1.26 10.25
N SER A 88 19.41 2.51 10.41
CA SER A 88 18.65 3.70 10.05
C SER A 88 19.57 4.88 9.76
N SER A 89 19.27 5.62 8.71
CA SER A 89 20.01 6.80 8.31
C SER A 89 19.11 7.86 7.68
N VAL A 90 19.53 9.11 7.78
CA VAL A 90 18.84 10.20 7.06
C VAL A 90 19.15 10.05 5.57
N TYR A 91 18.11 9.84 4.77
CA TYR A 91 18.21 9.72 3.33
C TYR A 91 18.11 11.09 2.65
N ARG A 92 17.22 11.96 3.16
CA ARG A 92 17.00 13.30 2.62
C ARG A 92 16.56 14.26 3.72
N THR A 93 17.06 15.47 3.68
CA THR A 93 16.75 16.55 4.62
C THR A 93 17.01 17.91 4.00
N ASN A 94 16.58 18.97 4.68
CA ASN A 94 16.94 20.35 4.41
C ASN A 94 18.08 20.85 5.32
N GLY A 95 18.73 19.96 6.09
CA GLY A 95 19.87 20.29 6.95
C GLY A 95 19.50 20.76 8.35
N ASP A 96 18.33 20.39 8.86
CA ASP A 96 17.90 20.68 10.23
C ASP A 96 18.35 19.53 11.17
N ASP A 97 19.50 19.70 11.81
CA ASP A 97 20.12 18.69 12.67
C ASP A 97 19.21 18.24 13.83
N GLU A 98 18.40 19.15 14.40
CA GLU A 98 17.45 18.82 15.46
C GLU A 98 16.32 17.93 14.95
N ALA A 99 15.76 18.25 13.79
CA ALA A 99 14.74 17.45 13.14
C ALA A 99 15.27 16.05 12.77
N GLU A 100 16.46 15.97 12.20
CA GLU A 100 17.14 14.70 11.86
C GLU A 100 17.36 13.83 13.09
N SER A 101 17.92 14.41 14.14
CA SER A 101 18.13 13.71 15.42
C SER A 101 16.82 13.22 16.03
N THR A 102 15.77 14.03 15.98
CA THR A 102 14.41 13.67 16.47
C THR A 102 13.80 12.54 15.64
N ALA A 103 13.88 12.59 14.31
CA ALA A 103 13.36 11.54 13.44
C ALA A 103 14.03 10.19 13.76
N LEU A 104 15.36 10.13 13.79
CA LEU A 104 16.10 8.92 14.12
C LEU A 104 15.81 8.41 15.54
N ALA A 105 15.71 9.30 16.53
CA ALA A 105 15.43 8.93 17.91
C ALA A 105 14.02 8.37 18.08
N THR A 106 13.02 8.95 17.41
CA THR A 106 11.62 8.51 17.47
C THR A 106 11.42 7.16 16.78
N LEU A 107 12.12 6.91 15.69
CA LEU A 107 12.17 5.60 15.05
C LEU A 107 12.77 4.52 15.97
N ARG A 108 13.93 4.80 16.58
CA ARG A 108 14.57 3.86 17.52
C ARG A 108 13.69 3.52 18.72
N ARG A 109 12.98 4.51 19.31
CA ARG A 109 12.05 4.27 20.43
C ARG A 109 10.85 3.41 20.04
N ALA A 110 10.46 3.41 18.77
CA ALA A 110 9.36 2.61 18.26
C ALA A 110 9.73 1.13 18.05
N SER A 111 11.01 0.80 18.00
CA SER A 111 11.48 -0.58 17.82
C SER A 111 11.15 -1.45 19.06
N PRO A 112 10.72 -2.70 18.90
CA PRO A 112 10.41 -3.35 17.62
C PRO A 112 9.13 -2.79 16.98
N LEU A 113 9.18 -2.62 15.68
CA LEU A 113 8.05 -2.27 14.83
C LEU A 113 7.14 -3.50 14.64
N PRO A 114 5.94 -3.37 14.05
CA PRO A 114 5.16 -4.53 13.63
C PRO A 114 5.98 -5.49 12.79
N GLN A 115 5.69 -6.78 12.87
CA GLN A 115 6.39 -7.78 12.06
C GLN A 115 6.02 -7.61 10.59
N PRO A 116 6.99 -7.49 9.69
CA PRO A 116 6.71 -7.39 8.28
C PRO A 116 6.14 -8.70 7.72
N PRO A 117 5.16 -8.63 6.80
CA PRO A 117 4.70 -9.80 6.08
C PRO A 117 5.84 -10.50 5.36
N GLY A 118 5.93 -11.84 5.48
CA GLY A 118 7.04 -12.61 4.92
C GLY A 118 7.26 -12.41 3.42
N LYS A 119 6.19 -12.13 2.66
CA LYS A 119 6.26 -11.86 1.21
C LYS A 119 6.93 -10.54 0.84
N LEU A 120 7.13 -9.63 1.80
CA LEU A 120 7.86 -8.37 1.61
C LEU A 120 9.34 -8.48 1.94
N LEU A 121 9.74 -9.54 2.61
CA LEU A 121 11.14 -9.75 3.01
C LEU A 121 12.00 -10.17 1.83
N ASP A 122 13.21 -9.67 1.80
CA ASP A 122 14.25 -10.11 0.86
C ASP A 122 14.81 -11.50 1.22
N GLY A 123 15.78 -12.00 0.42
CA GLY A 123 16.42 -13.28 0.66
C GLY A 123 17.18 -13.41 1.97
N ARG A 124 17.45 -12.29 2.66
CA ARG A 124 18.08 -12.23 3.98
C ARG A 124 17.06 -12.12 5.13
N GLY A 125 15.77 -12.06 4.79
CA GLY A 125 14.69 -11.86 5.77
C GLY A 125 14.62 -10.43 6.29
N GLN A 126 14.94 -9.47 5.44
CA GLN A 126 14.97 -8.04 5.74
C GLN A 126 14.08 -7.25 4.79
N LEU A 127 13.62 -6.09 5.23
CA LEU A 127 12.84 -5.14 4.43
C LEU A 127 13.41 -3.73 4.64
N GLU A 128 13.77 -3.06 3.56
CA GLU A 128 14.13 -1.65 3.57
C GLU A 128 12.88 -0.79 3.37
N LEU A 129 12.78 0.27 4.17
CA LEU A 129 11.66 1.20 4.18
C LEU A 129 12.16 2.64 4.19
N PHE A 130 11.30 3.53 3.72
CA PHE A 130 11.46 4.97 3.80
C PHE A 130 10.22 5.56 4.45
N GLU A 131 10.41 6.51 5.38
CA GLU A 131 9.33 7.27 5.98
C GLU A 131 9.72 8.74 6.06
N ASP A 132 8.74 9.61 5.94
CA ASP A 132 8.93 11.06 5.93
C ASP A 132 8.37 11.68 7.21
N TRP A 133 9.24 12.37 7.97
CA TRP A 133 8.86 13.21 9.09
C TRP A 133 8.63 14.64 8.61
N LEU A 134 7.42 15.16 8.83
CA LEU A 134 6.98 16.50 8.46
C LEU A 134 6.97 17.37 9.71
N PHE A 135 7.97 18.20 9.90
CA PHE A 135 8.14 19.02 11.11
C PHE A 135 7.53 20.40 10.98
N ASN A 136 6.79 20.81 12.00
CA ASN A 136 6.35 22.18 12.22
C ASN A 136 7.42 22.98 12.98
N ASP A 137 7.21 24.32 13.09
CA ASP A 137 8.16 25.24 13.78
C ASP A 137 8.29 24.94 15.27
N ASP A 138 7.26 24.35 15.89
CA ASP A 138 7.27 23.92 17.29
C ASP A 138 8.05 22.62 17.55
N GLY A 139 8.70 22.06 16.53
CA GLY A 139 9.46 20.82 16.59
C GLY A 139 8.62 19.54 16.65
N LYS A 140 7.30 19.66 16.55
CA LYS A 140 6.42 18.51 16.43
C LYS A 140 6.28 18.07 14.98
N PHE A 141 5.99 16.77 14.79
CA PHE A 141 5.92 16.20 13.46
C PHE A 141 4.64 15.40 13.21
N GLN A 142 4.33 15.22 11.95
CA GLN A 142 3.50 14.13 11.45
C GLN A 142 4.32 13.24 10.53
N LEU A 143 3.89 11.98 10.37
CA LEU A 143 4.45 11.08 9.37
C LEU A 143 3.59 11.14 8.12
N ARG A 144 4.22 11.10 6.94
CA ARG A 144 3.52 11.25 5.65
C ARG A 144 2.37 10.24 5.49
N GLU A 145 2.56 9.00 5.88
CA GLU A 145 1.54 7.95 5.75
C GLU A 145 0.22 8.27 6.50
N LEU A 146 0.30 9.09 7.55
CA LEU A 146 -0.84 9.44 8.40
C LEU A 146 -1.10 10.96 8.46
N ALA A 147 -0.41 11.74 7.61
CA ALA A 147 -0.47 13.19 7.68
C ALA A 147 -1.84 13.72 7.28
N SER A 148 -2.31 14.70 8.05
CA SER A 148 -3.44 15.54 7.67
C SER A 148 -3.05 16.48 6.52
N PRO A 149 -4.01 16.95 5.71
CA PRO A 149 -3.72 17.99 4.73
C PRO A 149 -3.09 19.22 5.39
N GLN A 150 -2.09 19.81 4.73
CA GLN A 150 -1.44 21.03 5.20
C GLN A 150 -2.40 22.23 5.10
N ALA A 151 -2.19 23.23 5.95
CA ALA A 151 -2.82 24.53 5.81
C ALA A 151 -2.47 25.15 4.45
N GLN A 152 -3.45 25.82 3.83
CA GLN A 152 -3.25 26.40 2.49
C GLN A 152 -2.79 27.86 2.55
N THR A 153 -2.85 28.47 3.72
CA THR A 153 -2.46 29.88 3.95
C THR A 153 -1.47 29.98 5.09
N ILE A 154 -0.58 30.94 4.99
CA ILE A 154 0.32 31.36 6.07
C ILE A 154 -0.43 32.43 6.85
N ASP A 155 -0.75 32.16 8.11
CA ASP A 155 -1.34 33.13 9.04
C ASP A 155 -0.27 33.99 9.69
#